data_f626f2c31bdcaa6ce469be656b1cb021
#
_entry.id   f626f2c31bdcaa6ce469be656b1cb021
#
_cell.length_a   1.000
_cell.length_b   1.000
_cell.length_c   1.000
_cell.angle_alpha   90.00
_cell.angle_beta   90.00
_cell.angle_gamma   90.00
#
_symmetry.space_group_name_H-M   'P 1'
#
loop_
_entity.id
_entity.type
_entity.pdbx_description
1 polymer ?
#
loop_
_entity_poly.entity_id
_entity_poly.type
_entity_poly.pdbx_seq_one_letter_code
_entity_poly.pdbx_strand_id
1 'polypeptide(L)'
;MKRVICEAMIGKEIDIDINFKMWPCCIYQNIFAEFGKTGDPYIDNLPSDWNDVRVHGIDNVLRHYAFTDHFNDKSWNDEKKCSPVCYEKCRPEGEMHLKTKSINKDRV
;
A
#
# COMPACT_ATOMS: atom_id res chain seq x y z
N MET A 1 9.76 8.37 -15.62
CA MET A 1 8.82 7.24 -15.72
C MET A 1 8.52 6.71 -14.33
N LYS A 2 7.25 6.43 -14.03
CA LYS A 2 6.87 5.90 -12.73
C LYS A 2 7.34 4.47 -12.57
N ARG A 3 7.87 4.16 -11.39
CA ARG A 3 8.24 2.78 -11.02
C ARG A 3 7.02 1.98 -10.62
N VAL A 4 5.96 2.65 -10.18
CA VAL A 4 4.75 2.03 -9.62
C VAL A 4 3.52 2.67 -10.22
N ILE A 5 2.56 1.85 -10.59
CA ILE A 5 1.22 2.29 -10.95
C ILE A 5 0.28 1.71 -9.90
N CYS A 6 -0.26 2.58 -9.04
CA CYS A 6 -1.07 2.14 -7.91
C CYS A 6 -2.55 2.34 -8.19
N GLU A 7 -3.27 1.25 -8.39
CA GLU A 7 -4.71 1.29 -8.66
C GLU A 7 -5.49 1.83 -7.46
N ALA A 8 -5.06 1.51 -6.24
CA ALA A 8 -5.71 2.03 -5.05
C ALA A 8 -5.61 3.55 -4.95
N MET A 9 -4.44 4.12 -5.29
CA MET A 9 -4.29 5.57 -5.28
C MET A 9 -5.09 6.23 -6.39
N ILE A 10 -5.10 5.65 -7.59
CA ILE A 10 -5.90 6.16 -8.70
C ILE A 10 -7.38 6.17 -8.32
N GLY A 11 -7.86 5.09 -7.71
CA GLY A 11 -9.23 4.98 -7.23
C GLY A 11 -9.51 5.68 -5.92
N LYS A 12 -8.49 6.25 -5.28
CA LYS A 12 -8.59 6.90 -3.96
C LYS A 12 -9.15 5.95 -2.91
N GLU A 13 -8.72 4.71 -2.94
CA GLU A 13 -9.17 3.68 -2.01
C GLU A 13 -8.26 3.60 -0.80
N ILE A 14 -8.85 3.21 0.33
CA ILE A 14 -8.16 2.96 1.59
C ILE A 14 -8.84 1.76 2.22
N ASP A 15 -8.06 0.87 2.82
CA ASP A 15 -8.58 -0.28 3.53
C ASP A 15 -8.42 -0.11 5.04
N ILE A 16 -9.46 -0.45 5.79
CA ILE A 16 -9.39 -0.51 7.25
C ILE A 16 -9.72 -1.95 7.63
N ASP A 17 -8.80 -2.60 8.35
CA ASP A 17 -8.98 -4.01 8.72
C ASP A 17 -9.86 -4.17 9.98
N ILE A 18 -10.12 -5.42 10.35
CA ILE A 18 -10.97 -5.73 11.51
C ILE A 18 -10.36 -5.28 12.83
N ASN A 19 -9.08 -4.97 12.85
CA ASN A 19 -8.38 -4.44 14.02
C ASN A 19 -8.28 -2.92 13.98
N PHE A 20 -9.03 -2.27 13.07
CA PHE A 20 -9.09 -0.81 12.90
C PHE A 20 -7.77 -0.19 12.47
N LYS A 21 -6.91 -0.97 11.82
CA LYS A 21 -5.68 -0.45 11.22
C LYS A 21 -5.95 -0.03 9.79
N MET A 22 -5.47 1.16 9.42
CA MET A 22 -5.65 1.71 8.08
C MET A 22 -4.46 1.36 7.20
N TRP A 23 -4.75 0.85 6.00
CA TRP A 23 -3.76 0.46 5.01
C TRP A 23 -4.00 1.18 3.69
N PRO A 24 -2.94 1.44 2.90
CA PRO A 24 -3.11 2.12 1.62
C PRO A 24 -3.81 1.25 0.58
N CYS A 25 -3.79 -0.06 0.73
CA CYS A 25 -4.40 -0.98 -0.22
C CYS A 25 -4.57 -2.37 0.40
N CYS A 26 -5.32 -3.22 -0.28
CA CYS A 26 -5.57 -4.57 0.18
C CYS A 26 -4.31 -5.45 0.21
N ILE A 27 -3.31 -5.12 -0.60
CA ILE A 27 -2.06 -5.89 -0.61
C ILE A 27 -1.35 -5.77 0.73
N TYR A 28 -1.16 -4.55 1.24
CA TYR A 28 -0.58 -4.34 2.56
C TYR A 28 -1.41 -4.99 3.64
N GLN A 29 -2.71 -4.82 3.59
CA GLN A 29 -3.62 -5.42 4.57
C GLN A 29 -3.47 -6.93 4.61
N ASN A 30 -3.49 -7.58 3.45
CA ASN A 30 -3.42 -9.04 3.37
C ASN A 30 -2.07 -9.58 3.84
N ILE A 31 -0.97 -8.92 3.45
CA ILE A 31 0.35 -9.33 3.87
C ILE A 31 0.48 -9.22 5.39
N PHE A 32 0.05 -8.10 5.95
CA PHE A 32 0.11 -7.90 7.40
C PHE A 32 -0.75 -8.92 8.14
N ALA A 33 -1.94 -9.20 7.64
CA ALA A 33 -2.84 -10.18 8.26
C ALA A 33 -2.22 -11.57 8.29
N GLU A 34 -1.49 -11.94 7.25
CA GLU A 34 -0.89 -13.26 7.16
C GLU A 34 0.42 -13.38 7.94
N PHE A 35 1.29 -12.37 7.87
CA PHE A 35 2.64 -12.46 8.40
C PHE A 35 2.92 -11.60 9.63
N GLY A 36 2.01 -10.72 10.02
CA GLY A 36 2.24 -9.78 11.13
C GLY A 36 3.19 -8.65 10.81
N LYS A 37 3.62 -8.55 9.56
CA LYS A 37 4.46 -7.48 9.05
C LYS A 37 4.19 -7.32 7.57
N THR A 38 4.63 -6.20 6.99
CA THR A 38 4.32 -5.90 5.59
C THR A 38 5.42 -6.30 4.62
N GLY A 39 6.66 -6.43 5.08
CA GLY A 39 7.81 -6.59 4.20
C GLY A 39 8.40 -5.27 3.73
N ASP A 40 7.79 -4.15 4.12
CA ASP A 40 8.29 -2.81 3.85
C ASP A 40 9.01 -2.30 5.10
N PRO A 41 10.35 -2.18 5.08
CA PRO A 41 11.10 -1.81 6.29
C PRO A 41 10.66 -0.49 6.89
N TYR A 42 10.29 0.49 6.07
CA TYR A 42 9.84 1.77 6.59
C TYR A 42 8.58 1.61 7.44
N ILE A 43 7.62 0.81 6.96
CA ILE A 43 6.37 0.60 7.67
C ILE A 43 6.57 -0.31 8.88
N ASP A 44 7.34 -1.38 8.72
CA ASP A 44 7.52 -2.37 9.79
C ASP A 44 8.29 -1.81 10.99
N ASN A 45 9.07 -0.73 10.79
CA ASN A 45 9.80 -0.07 11.86
C ASN A 45 9.01 1.03 12.57
N LEU A 46 7.80 1.33 12.10
CA LEU A 46 6.93 2.31 12.78
C LEU A 46 6.33 1.71 14.06
N PRO A 47 5.89 2.54 15.01
CA PRO A 47 5.16 2.03 16.17
C PRO A 47 3.98 1.17 15.75
N SER A 48 3.66 0.13 16.50
CA SER A 48 2.61 -0.83 16.11
C SER A 48 1.23 -0.20 15.94
N ASP A 49 0.98 0.93 16.59
CA ASP A 49 -0.31 1.63 16.52
C ASP A 49 -0.32 2.81 15.54
N TRP A 50 0.73 2.95 14.71
CA TRP A 50 0.87 4.12 13.85
C TRP A 50 -0.35 4.38 12.96
N ASN A 51 -1.03 3.32 12.56
CA ASN A 51 -2.18 3.39 11.67
C ASN A 51 -3.49 2.95 12.33
N ASP A 52 -3.53 2.91 13.65
CA ASP A 52 -4.74 2.53 14.39
C ASP A 52 -5.68 3.74 14.48
N VAL A 53 -6.81 3.67 13.77
CA VAL A 53 -7.75 4.78 13.72
C VAL A 53 -8.47 5.03 15.05
N ARG A 54 -8.50 4.04 15.94
CA ARG A 54 -9.08 4.22 17.28
C ARG A 54 -8.15 5.05 18.16
N VAL A 55 -6.84 4.97 17.92
CA VAL A 55 -5.85 5.71 18.70
C VAL A 55 -5.68 7.12 18.18
N HIS A 56 -5.54 7.27 16.86
CA HIS A 56 -5.16 8.54 16.26
C HIS A 56 -6.28 9.26 15.53
N GLY A 57 -7.36 8.57 15.17
CA GLY A 57 -8.40 9.10 14.31
C GLY A 57 -8.01 9.02 12.83
N ILE A 58 -9.02 8.93 11.97
CA ILE A 58 -8.81 8.75 10.53
C ILE A 58 -7.97 9.89 9.94
N ASP A 59 -8.30 11.14 10.27
CA ASP A 59 -7.62 12.30 9.70
C ASP A 59 -6.13 12.32 10.06
N ASN A 60 -5.79 11.98 11.30
CA ASN A 60 -4.40 11.99 11.73
C ASN A 60 -3.59 10.87 11.09
N VAL A 61 -4.20 9.70 10.91
CA VAL A 61 -3.53 8.61 10.19
C VAL A 61 -3.28 9.02 8.73
N LEU A 62 -4.26 9.63 8.08
CA LEU A 62 -4.09 10.09 6.69
C LEU A 62 -3.04 11.17 6.54
N ARG A 63 -2.74 11.93 7.59
CA ARG A 63 -1.68 12.95 7.59
C ARG A 63 -0.32 12.39 7.92
N HIS A 64 -0.24 11.13 8.30
CA HIS A 64 1.03 10.49 8.59
C HIS A 64 1.90 10.47 7.34
N TYR A 65 3.22 10.60 7.51
CA TYR A 65 4.18 10.60 6.42
C TYR A 65 4.01 9.40 5.48
N ALA A 66 3.63 8.24 6.02
CA ALA A 66 3.39 7.06 5.21
C ALA A 66 2.37 7.34 4.10
N PHE A 67 1.26 8.01 4.43
CA PHE A 67 0.23 8.31 3.44
C PHE A 67 0.56 9.54 2.59
N THR A 68 1.21 10.56 3.18
CA THR A 68 1.48 11.79 2.44
C THR A 68 2.67 11.67 1.49
N ASP A 69 3.66 10.84 1.81
CA ASP A 69 4.89 10.78 1.04
C ASP A 69 5.31 9.38 0.62
N HIS A 70 5.15 8.40 1.49
CA HIS A 70 5.68 7.04 1.22
C HIS A 70 4.83 6.27 0.20
N PHE A 71 3.51 6.34 0.31
CA PHE A 71 2.60 5.62 -0.58
C PHE A 71 2.14 6.51 -1.74
N ASN A 72 3.06 7.17 -2.41
CA ASN A 72 2.71 8.02 -3.54
C ASN A 72 3.90 8.26 -4.46
N ASP A 73 3.70 9.09 -5.50
CA ASP A 73 4.70 9.37 -6.52
C ASP A 73 6.03 9.89 -5.97
N LYS A 74 6.02 10.54 -4.81
CA LYS A 74 7.25 11.10 -4.22
C LYS A 74 8.27 10.00 -3.93
N SER A 75 7.80 8.85 -3.43
CA SER A 75 8.69 7.72 -3.17
C SER A 75 8.80 6.78 -4.35
N TRP A 76 7.71 6.57 -5.10
CA TRP A 76 7.68 5.59 -6.17
C TRP A 76 8.61 5.91 -7.33
N ASN A 77 8.90 7.17 -7.56
CA ASN A 77 9.82 7.60 -8.61
C ASN A 77 11.28 7.65 -8.13
N ASP A 78 11.53 7.41 -6.86
CA ASP A 78 12.88 7.39 -6.29
C ASP A 78 13.25 5.95 -5.94
N GLU A 79 14.24 5.42 -6.62
CA GLU A 79 14.69 4.05 -6.44
C GLU A 79 15.04 3.70 -5.00
N LYS A 80 15.58 4.68 -4.25
CA LYS A 80 15.99 4.46 -2.86
C LYS A 80 14.82 4.50 -1.89
N LYS A 81 13.75 5.21 -2.22
CA LYS A 81 12.62 5.44 -1.34
C LYS A 81 11.42 4.57 -1.65
N CYS A 82 11.37 4.02 -2.86
CA CYS A 82 10.22 3.22 -3.30
C CYS A 82 10.05 1.99 -2.42
N SER A 83 8.82 1.79 -1.92
CA SER A 83 8.49 0.59 -1.15
C SER A 83 8.77 -0.66 -1.96
N PRO A 84 9.49 -1.65 -1.40
CA PRO A 84 9.69 -2.92 -2.10
C PRO A 84 8.37 -3.65 -2.37
N VAL A 85 7.38 -3.51 -1.50
CA VAL A 85 6.06 -4.10 -1.71
C VAL A 85 5.37 -3.46 -2.90
N CYS A 86 5.34 -2.13 -2.94
CA CYS A 86 4.73 -1.41 -4.06
C CYS A 86 5.44 -1.73 -5.39
N TYR A 87 6.77 -1.74 -5.37
CA TYR A 87 7.54 -2.02 -6.58
C TYR A 87 7.26 -3.43 -7.10
N GLU A 88 7.27 -4.41 -6.21
CA GLU A 88 7.07 -5.81 -6.61
C GLU A 88 5.65 -6.07 -7.13
N LYS A 89 4.64 -5.51 -6.47
CA LYS A 89 3.24 -5.85 -6.76
C LYS A 89 2.58 -4.91 -7.77
N CYS A 90 3.00 -3.67 -7.83
CA CYS A 90 2.30 -2.63 -8.59
C CYS A 90 3.14 -1.97 -9.69
N ARG A 91 4.34 -2.45 -9.99
CA ARG A 91 5.06 -1.99 -11.18
C ARG A 91 4.34 -2.48 -12.45
N PRO A 92 4.56 -1.83 -13.61
CA PRO A 92 3.83 -2.20 -14.83
C PRO A 92 3.88 -3.70 -15.19
N GLU A 93 4.99 -4.39 -14.89
CA GLU A 93 5.14 -5.83 -15.11
C GLU A 93 4.88 -6.64 -13.83
N GLY A 94 4.30 -6.02 -12.81
CA GLY A 94 4.10 -6.65 -11.52
C GLY A 94 2.93 -7.61 -11.51
N GLU A 95 2.89 -8.45 -10.48
CA GLU A 95 1.88 -9.48 -10.32
C GLU A 95 0.45 -8.94 -10.34
N MET A 96 0.22 -7.79 -9.69
CA MET A 96 -1.10 -7.18 -9.61
C MET A 96 -1.64 -6.88 -11.02
N HIS A 97 -0.83 -6.29 -11.87
CA HIS A 97 -1.26 -5.93 -13.23
C HIS A 97 -1.50 -7.15 -14.09
N LEU A 98 -0.66 -8.17 -13.95
CA LEU A 98 -0.84 -9.41 -14.69
C LEU A 98 -2.12 -10.11 -14.28
N LYS A 99 -2.43 -10.17 -12.99
CA LYS A 99 -3.68 -10.75 -12.51
C LYS A 99 -4.90 -10.00 -13.02
N THR A 100 -4.84 -8.68 -13.01
CA THR A 100 -5.95 -7.86 -13.51
C THR A 100 -6.20 -8.13 -14.97
N LYS A 101 -5.14 -8.19 -15.77
CA LYS A 101 -5.26 -8.50 -17.20
C LYS A 101 -5.83 -9.89 -17.44
N SER A 102 -5.37 -10.87 -16.68
CA SER A 102 -5.87 -12.24 -16.80
C SER A 102 -7.34 -12.34 -16.49
N ILE A 103 -7.79 -11.69 -15.42
CA ILE A 103 -9.19 -11.68 -15.04
C ILE A 103 -10.04 -11.07 -16.15
N ASN A 104 -9.59 -9.97 -16.74
CA ASN A 104 -10.30 -9.32 -17.82
C ASN A 104 -10.41 -10.21 -19.06
N LYS A 105 -9.36 -10.93 -19.38
CA LYS A 105 -9.39 -11.89 -20.48
C LYS A 105 -10.38 -13.00 -20.23
N ASP A 106 -10.41 -13.52 -19.03
CA ASP A 106 -11.27 -14.65 -18.68
C ASP A 106 -12.74 -14.26 -18.72
N ARG A 107 -13.06 -12.99 -18.58
CA ARG A 107 -14.43 -12.49 -18.63
C ARG A 107 -14.92 -12.20 -20.04
N VAL A 108 -14.01 -12.12 -20.95
CA VAL A 108 -14.31 -11.89 -22.35
C VAL A 108 -14.57 -13.22 -23.05
#